data_529202567bfd9450d1794d8abe91ac3a
#
_entry.id   529202567bfd9450d1794d8abe91ac3a
#
_cell.length_a   1.000
_cell.length_b   1.000
_cell.length_c   1.000
_cell.angle_alpha   90.00
_cell.angle_beta   90.00
_cell.angle_gamma   90.00
#
_symmetry.space_group_name_H-M   'P 1'
#
loop_
_entity.id
_entity.type
_entity.pdbx_description
1 polymer ?
#
loop_
_entity_poly.entity_id
_entity_poly.type
_entity_poly.pdbx_seq_one_letter_code
_entity_poly.pdbx_strand_id
1 'polypeptide(L)'
;AACLADHERALADYQRFYDFSEPDLVACDAHPGYASTQIAQTRFASRAVTVGHHHAHIAACLGEHRWPLDGAPVLGIALDGMGLGDDGQLWGGEFLLADYRGCTRIGTFKPVALIGGDLAAHEPWRNTYAQLMAEMGHARFAMNYEQLELFRFLDAKPRALLDAMLADDSLAPRASSVGRLFDAVAGAIGLCRERVAYEGEAAMRLEALIGADDLAEDSELDYPFAIPRLERGRGLPYVEPLAMWQALLGDLILSTPVPVIAARFHKGLAIVIVRLIDKLARRRADEGEAFTAVAL
;
A
#
# COMPACT_ATOMS: atom_id res chain seq x y z
N ALA A 1 -14.64 -21.51 4.64
CA ALA A 1 -15.18 -22.42 5.68
C ALA A 1 -14.16 -22.69 6.81
N ALA A 2 -12.91 -23.09 6.51
CA ALA A 2 -11.90 -23.39 7.54
C ALA A 2 -11.54 -22.12 8.37
N CYS A 3 -11.28 -20.98 7.70
CA CYS A 3 -10.95 -19.72 8.36
C CYS A 3 -12.07 -19.25 9.31
N LEU A 4 -13.34 -19.41 8.93
CA LEU A 4 -14.47 -19.07 9.78
C LEU A 4 -14.52 -19.94 11.04
N ALA A 5 -14.34 -21.26 10.91
CA ALA A 5 -14.32 -22.19 12.04
C ALA A 5 -13.13 -21.92 12.99
N ASP A 6 -11.99 -21.51 12.45
CA ASP A 6 -10.83 -21.10 13.25
C ASP A 6 -11.10 -19.80 14.02
N HIS A 7 -11.76 -18.83 13.39
CA HIS A 7 -12.16 -17.59 14.05
C HIS A 7 -13.16 -17.83 15.19
N GLU A 8 -14.17 -18.66 14.95
CA GLU A 8 -15.17 -19.02 15.99
C GLU A 8 -14.51 -19.75 17.17
N ARG A 9 -13.55 -20.65 16.89
CA ARG A 9 -12.78 -21.33 17.92
C ARG A 9 -11.92 -20.37 18.74
N ALA A 10 -11.19 -19.48 18.05
CA ALA A 10 -10.38 -18.45 18.71
C ALA A 10 -11.24 -17.56 19.61
N LEU A 11 -12.42 -17.12 19.14
CA LEU A 11 -13.35 -16.33 19.95
C LEU A 11 -13.78 -17.09 21.21
N ALA A 12 -14.17 -18.37 21.09
CA ALA A 12 -14.55 -19.20 22.22
C ALA A 12 -13.39 -19.41 23.21
N ASP A 13 -12.16 -19.54 22.71
CA ASP A 13 -10.95 -19.65 23.53
C ASP A 13 -10.67 -18.35 24.29
N TYR A 14 -10.80 -17.19 23.65
CA TYR A 14 -10.66 -15.88 24.32
C TYR A 14 -11.75 -15.65 25.39
N GLN A 15 -13.01 -16.00 25.08
CA GLN A 15 -14.11 -15.92 26.04
C GLN A 15 -13.79 -16.72 27.31
N ARG A 16 -13.28 -17.93 27.14
CA ARG A 16 -12.87 -18.80 28.26
C ARG A 16 -11.63 -18.27 28.98
N PHE A 17 -10.64 -17.75 28.24
CA PHE A 17 -9.36 -17.32 28.79
C PHE A 17 -9.49 -16.04 29.61
N TYR A 18 -10.32 -15.11 29.16
CA TYR A 18 -10.54 -13.81 29.80
C TYR A 18 -11.83 -13.73 30.61
N ASP A 19 -12.51 -14.88 30.80
CA ASP A 19 -13.74 -15.04 31.62
C ASP A 19 -14.82 -14.00 31.29
N PHE A 20 -15.16 -13.87 29.99
CA PHE A 20 -16.30 -13.07 29.55
C PHE A 20 -17.27 -13.91 28.71
N SER A 21 -18.59 -13.72 28.89
CA SER A 21 -19.61 -14.42 28.09
C SER A 21 -20.01 -13.64 26.85
N GLU A 22 -20.20 -12.34 27.00
CA GLU A 22 -20.65 -11.42 25.95
C GLU A 22 -19.83 -10.13 26.00
N PRO A 23 -19.32 -9.65 24.87
CA PRO A 23 -18.63 -8.36 24.82
C PRO A 23 -19.62 -7.20 24.93
N ASP A 24 -19.21 -6.11 25.59
CA ASP A 24 -19.99 -4.88 25.65
C ASP A 24 -19.97 -4.14 24.30
N LEU A 25 -18.86 -4.24 23.58
CA LEU A 25 -18.65 -3.62 22.28
C LEU A 25 -17.82 -4.55 21.39
N VAL A 26 -18.12 -4.57 20.09
CA VAL A 26 -17.36 -5.31 19.06
C VAL A 26 -16.93 -4.34 17.97
N ALA A 27 -15.64 -4.04 17.91
CA ALA A 27 -15.07 -3.31 16.80
C ALA A 27 -14.86 -4.26 15.61
N CYS A 28 -15.26 -3.83 14.41
CA CYS A 28 -15.04 -4.58 13.17
C CYS A 28 -14.61 -3.64 12.04
N ASP A 29 -13.95 -4.22 11.03
CA ASP A 29 -13.54 -3.48 9.84
C ASP A 29 -14.75 -2.93 9.07
N ALA A 30 -14.54 -1.86 8.32
CA ALA A 30 -15.54 -1.27 7.44
C ALA A 30 -15.81 -2.12 6.18
N HIS A 31 -14.89 -3.02 5.81
CA HIS A 31 -15.02 -3.82 4.59
C HIS A 31 -16.10 -4.91 4.73
N PRO A 32 -17.21 -4.83 3.96
CA PRO A 32 -18.36 -5.73 4.13
C PRO A 32 -18.07 -7.17 3.71
N GLY A 33 -17.03 -7.39 2.90
CA GLY A 33 -16.63 -8.72 2.43
C GLY A 33 -15.81 -9.52 3.44
N TYR A 34 -15.32 -8.92 4.52
CA TYR A 34 -14.55 -9.67 5.51
C TYR A 34 -15.45 -10.55 6.38
N ALA A 35 -15.04 -11.81 6.55
CA ALA A 35 -15.76 -12.77 7.37
C ALA A 35 -15.93 -12.28 8.83
N SER A 36 -14.90 -11.65 9.39
CA SER A 36 -14.94 -11.04 10.73
C SER A 36 -16.01 -9.94 10.84
N THR A 37 -16.11 -9.07 9.83
CA THR A 37 -17.14 -8.03 9.75
C THR A 37 -18.55 -8.64 9.68
N GLN A 38 -18.73 -9.66 8.84
CA GLN A 38 -20.01 -10.36 8.72
C GLN A 38 -20.42 -11.04 10.04
N ILE A 39 -19.48 -11.67 10.76
CA ILE A 39 -19.73 -12.23 12.09
C ILE A 39 -20.14 -11.14 13.06
N ALA A 40 -19.40 -10.02 13.12
CA ALA A 40 -19.70 -8.91 14.01
C ALA A 40 -21.12 -8.37 13.76
N GLN A 41 -21.48 -8.13 12.51
CA GLN A 41 -22.77 -7.59 12.11
C GLN A 41 -23.94 -8.57 12.29
N THR A 42 -23.72 -9.88 12.16
CA THR A 42 -24.79 -10.87 12.31
C THR A 42 -24.97 -11.31 13.76
N ARG A 43 -23.87 -11.58 14.47
CA ARG A 43 -23.93 -12.13 15.85
C ARG A 43 -24.04 -11.03 16.91
N PHE A 44 -23.43 -9.85 16.64
CA PHE A 44 -23.33 -8.75 17.62
C PHE A 44 -23.90 -7.43 17.09
N ALA A 45 -24.89 -7.46 16.21
CA ALA A 45 -25.41 -6.31 15.47
C ALA A 45 -25.63 -5.04 16.32
N SER A 46 -26.22 -5.17 17.53
CA SER A 46 -26.50 -4.05 18.43
C SER A 46 -25.29 -3.49 19.16
N ARG A 47 -24.14 -4.18 19.08
CA ARG A 47 -22.88 -3.83 19.76
C ARG A 47 -21.74 -3.63 18.78
N ALA A 48 -21.97 -3.92 17.49
CA ALA A 48 -20.96 -3.78 16.46
C ALA A 48 -20.72 -2.30 16.12
N VAL A 49 -19.46 -1.89 16.13
CA VAL A 49 -19.00 -0.58 15.69
C VAL A 49 -18.01 -0.77 14.57
N THR A 50 -18.29 -0.12 13.44
CA THR A 50 -17.41 -0.15 12.28
C THR A 50 -16.28 0.86 12.44
N VAL A 51 -15.05 0.41 12.20
CA VAL A 51 -13.83 1.23 12.25
C VAL A 51 -13.14 1.17 10.90
N GLY A 52 -12.66 2.30 10.39
CA GLY A 52 -11.88 2.35 9.16
C GLY A 52 -10.55 1.58 9.31
N HIS A 53 -10.19 0.80 8.29
CA HIS A 53 -9.04 -0.11 8.32
C HIS A 53 -7.74 0.59 8.75
N HIS A 54 -7.34 1.60 8.00
CA HIS A 54 -6.07 2.32 8.26
C HIS A 54 -6.13 3.19 9.52
N HIS A 55 -7.33 3.68 9.90
CA HIS A 55 -7.53 4.34 11.19
C HIS A 55 -7.28 3.36 12.35
N ALA A 56 -7.74 2.12 12.23
CA ALA A 56 -7.49 1.10 13.25
C ALA A 56 -5.99 0.80 13.43
N HIS A 57 -5.21 0.74 12.34
CA HIS A 57 -3.76 0.60 12.41
C HIS A 57 -3.10 1.76 13.17
N ILE A 58 -3.46 3.01 12.84
CA ILE A 58 -2.90 4.17 13.53
C ILE A 58 -3.34 4.20 15.00
N ALA A 59 -4.61 3.94 15.30
CA ALA A 59 -5.11 3.90 16.67
C ALA A 59 -4.41 2.81 17.52
N ALA A 60 -4.12 1.64 16.92
CA ALA A 60 -3.34 0.59 17.58
C ALA A 60 -1.92 1.06 17.92
N CYS A 61 -1.23 1.69 16.97
CA CYS A 61 0.09 2.28 17.19
C CYS A 61 0.07 3.32 18.32
N LEU A 62 -0.93 4.22 18.32
CA LEU A 62 -1.13 5.20 19.39
C LEU A 62 -1.33 4.51 20.75
N GLY A 63 -2.14 3.43 20.80
CA GLY A 63 -2.40 2.66 22.01
C GLY A 63 -1.16 1.97 22.56
N GLU A 64 -0.37 1.32 21.71
CA GLU A 64 0.90 0.68 22.07
C GLU A 64 1.89 1.67 22.66
N HIS A 65 1.94 2.89 22.12
CA HIS A 65 2.82 3.97 22.59
C HIS A 65 2.20 4.81 23.72
N ARG A 66 1.01 4.44 24.22
CA ARG A 66 0.32 5.14 25.31
C ARG A 66 0.09 6.62 25.01
N TRP A 67 -0.21 6.93 23.76
CA TRP A 67 -0.58 8.30 23.38
C TRP A 67 -1.82 8.72 24.18
N PRO A 68 -1.90 9.96 24.72
CA PRO A 68 -3.06 10.37 25.50
C PRO A 68 -4.36 10.29 24.72
N LEU A 69 -5.46 9.85 25.36
CA LEU A 69 -6.79 9.75 24.71
C LEU A 69 -7.32 11.10 24.22
N ASP A 70 -6.93 12.18 24.86
CA ASP A 70 -7.22 13.58 24.51
C ASP A 70 -6.02 14.28 23.86
N GLY A 71 -5.01 13.52 23.46
CA GLY A 71 -3.81 14.01 22.79
C GLY A 71 -4.15 14.65 21.43
N ALA A 72 -3.26 15.59 21.03
CA ALA A 72 -3.39 16.21 19.70
C ALA A 72 -3.29 15.16 18.59
N PRO A 73 -3.96 15.40 17.44
CA PRO A 73 -3.83 14.52 16.28
C PRO A 73 -2.37 14.33 15.83
N VAL A 74 -2.05 13.15 15.37
CA VAL A 74 -0.74 12.78 14.82
C VAL A 74 -0.82 12.63 13.30
N LEU A 75 0.32 12.69 12.63
CA LEU A 75 0.41 12.22 11.26
C LEU A 75 0.59 10.70 11.27
N GLY A 76 -0.47 9.97 10.96
CA GLY A 76 -0.43 8.52 10.73
C GLY A 76 0.02 8.22 9.30
N ILE A 77 0.94 7.28 9.15
CA ILE A 77 1.38 6.78 7.84
C ILE A 77 1.06 5.29 7.79
N ALA A 78 0.07 4.91 6.98
CA ALA A 78 -0.34 3.53 6.80
C ALA A 78 0.18 3.02 5.45
N LEU A 79 1.17 2.12 5.51
CA LEU A 79 1.74 1.43 4.35
C LEU A 79 1.26 -0.03 4.40
N ASP A 80 0.31 -0.37 3.53
CA ASP A 80 -0.45 -1.60 3.63
C ASP A 80 -0.64 -2.27 2.25
N GLY A 81 -1.08 -3.51 2.31
CA GLY A 81 -1.51 -4.26 1.14
C GLY A 81 -2.81 -3.72 0.57
N MET A 82 -3.85 -3.63 1.38
CA MET A 82 -5.15 -3.12 0.95
C MET A 82 -6.16 -3.02 2.10
N GLY A 83 -6.85 -1.89 2.20
CA GLY A 83 -7.99 -1.70 3.09
C GLY A 83 -9.05 -0.80 2.45
N LEU A 84 -10.29 -0.88 2.91
CA LEU A 84 -11.36 -0.01 2.43
C LEU A 84 -11.24 1.38 3.07
N GLY A 85 -11.17 2.40 2.24
CA GLY A 85 -11.17 3.80 2.66
C GLY A 85 -12.58 4.35 2.88
N ASP A 86 -12.68 5.46 3.60
CA ASP A 86 -13.95 6.14 3.89
C ASP A 86 -14.65 6.68 2.64
N ASP A 87 -13.88 6.87 1.55
CA ASP A 87 -14.37 7.27 0.24
C ASP A 87 -14.83 6.09 -0.64
N GLY A 88 -14.80 4.85 -0.10
CA GLY A 88 -15.12 3.63 -0.81
C GLY A 88 -14.03 3.15 -1.78
N GLN A 89 -12.88 3.80 -1.82
CA GLN A 89 -11.73 3.38 -2.60
C GLN A 89 -10.86 2.41 -1.81
N LEU A 90 -10.00 1.67 -2.53
CA LEU A 90 -9.01 0.81 -1.89
C LEU A 90 -7.76 1.61 -1.56
N TRP A 91 -7.45 1.68 -0.28
CA TRP A 91 -6.28 2.37 0.26
C TRP A 91 -5.16 1.37 0.62
N GLY A 92 -3.94 1.91 0.85
CA GLY A 92 -2.79 1.12 1.30
C GLY A 92 -1.47 1.90 1.20
N GLY A 93 -1.56 3.23 1.03
CA GLY A 93 -0.41 4.13 1.04
C GLY A 93 -0.85 5.52 1.46
N GLU A 94 -1.25 5.67 2.76
CA GLU A 94 -2.02 6.82 3.20
C GLU A 94 -1.28 7.64 4.25
N PHE A 95 -1.46 8.96 4.15
CA PHE A 95 -1.03 9.93 5.15
C PHE A 95 -2.29 10.50 5.79
N LEU A 96 -2.50 10.19 7.06
CA LEU A 96 -3.72 10.47 7.81
C LEU A 96 -3.44 11.44 8.95
N LEU A 97 -4.19 12.53 9.05
CA LEU A 97 -4.25 13.27 10.30
C LEU A 97 -5.24 12.53 11.21
N ALA A 98 -4.76 11.93 12.29
CA ALA A 98 -5.53 10.97 13.08
C ALA A 98 -5.40 11.16 14.58
N ASP A 99 -6.47 10.88 15.29
CA ASP A 99 -6.52 10.63 16.74
C ASP A 99 -7.32 9.34 17.01
N TYR A 100 -7.64 9.04 18.27
CA TYR A 100 -8.47 7.84 18.58
C TYR A 100 -9.92 7.94 18.11
N ARG A 101 -10.43 9.12 17.75
CA ARG A 101 -11.83 9.35 17.38
C ARG A 101 -12.05 9.22 15.88
N GLY A 102 -11.01 9.50 15.08
CA GLY A 102 -11.13 9.45 13.63
C GLY A 102 -9.86 9.89 12.92
N CYS A 103 -9.93 9.89 11.61
CA CYS A 103 -8.83 10.35 10.77
C CYS A 103 -9.34 11.15 9.55
N THR A 104 -8.44 11.94 8.99
CA THR A 104 -8.64 12.64 7.72
C THR A 104 -7.48 12.35 6.81
N ARG A 105 -7.74 11.89 5.59
CA ARG A 105 -6.74 11.65 4.57
C ARG A 105 -6.16 12.97 4.07
N ILE A 106 -4.85 13.17 4.22
CA ILE A 106 -4.14 14.40 3.84
C ILE A 106 -3.04 14.20 2.80
N GLY A 107 -2.71 12.96 2.48
CA GLY A 107 -1.77 12.56 1.44
C GLY A 107 -1.94 11.09 1.07
N THR A 108 -1.41 10.68 -0.08
CA THR A 108 -1.56 9.30 -0.59
C THR A 108 -0.44 8.92 -1.56
N PHE A 109 -0.39 7.66 -1.96
CA PHE A 109 0.30 7.22 -3.17
C PHE A 109 -0.65 7.26 -4.37
N LYS A 110 -0.09 7.38 -5.59
CA LYS A 110 -0.87 7.39 -6.83
C LYS A 110 -1.68 6.11 -6.96
N PRO A 111 -3.02 6.19 -7.06
CA PRO A 111 -3.84 5.00 -7.22
C PRO A 111 -3.62 4.34 -8.58
N VAL A 112 -3.42 3.02 -8.58
CA VAL A 112 -3.22 2.20 -9.77
C VAL A 112 -4.22 1.05 -9.78
N ALA A 113 -4.64 0.62 -10.98
CA ALA A 113 -5.63 -0.42 -11.17
C ALA A 113 -5.14 -1.79 -10.66
N LEU A 114 -6.01 -2.53 -9.97
CA LEU A 114 -5.79 -3.91 -9.52
C LEU A 114 -6.34 -4.87 -10.56
N ILE A 115 -5.51 -5.24 -11.54
CA ILE A 115 -5.92 -6.12 -12.64
C ILE A 115 -6.26 -7.51 -12.11
N GLY A 116 -7.54 -7.89 -12.21
CA GLY A 116 -8.06 -9.17 -11.73
C GLY A 116 -8.43 -9.18 -10.24
N GLY A 117 -8.55 -8.00 -9.60
CA GLY A 117 -8.96 -7.89 -8.20
C GLY A 117 -8.02 -8.67 -7.28
N ASP A 118 -8.54 -9.65 -6.55
CA ASP A 118 -7.78 -10.50 -5.61
C ASP A 118 -6.57 -11.21 -6.25
N LEU A 119 -6.61 -11.49 -7.57
CA LEU A 119 -5.47 -12.08 -8.26
C LEU A 119 -4.25 -11.15 -8.26
N ALA A 120 -4.43 -9.85 -8.18
CA ALA A 120 -3.32 -8.91 -8.09
C ALA A 120 -2.49 -9.11 -6.82
N ALA A 121 -3.10 -9.57 -5.72
CA ALA A 121 -2.37 -9.92 -4.49
C ALA A 121 -1.57 -11.24 -4.59
N HIS A 122 -1.91 -12.09 -5.55
CA HIS A 122 -1.28 -13.40 -5.73
C HIS A 122 -0.33 -13.49 -6.92
N GLU A 123 -0.46 -12.59 -7.89
CA GLU A 123 0.29 -12.60 -9.15
C GLU A 123 1.01 -11.26 -9.37
N PRO A 124 2.22 -11.05 -8.82
CA PRO A 124 2.95 -9.78 -8.84
C PRO A 124 3.09 -9.13 -10.23
N TRP A 125 3.19 -9.93 -11.30
CA TRP A 125 3.27 -9.42 -12.66
C TRP A 125 2.08 -8.53 -13.08
N ARG A 126 0.91 -8.74 -12.48
CA ARG A 126 -0.29 -7.93 -12.75
C ARG A 126 -0.08 -6.50 -12.25
N ASN A 127 0.52 -6.37 -11.07
CA ASN A 127 0.86 -5.07 -10.50
C ASN A 127 1.99 -4.40 -11.30
N THR A 128 3.00 -5.16 -11.75
CA THR A 128 4.05 -4.65 -12.63
C THR A 128 3.46 -4.10 -13.93
N TYR A 129 2.56 -4.86 -14.58
CA TYR A 129 1.87 -4.41 -15.79
C TYR A 129 1.05 -3.14 -15.54
N ALA A 130 0.20 -3.14 -14.51
CA ALA A 130 -0.66 -2.02 -14.18
C ALA A 130 0.14 -0.74 -13.90
N GLN A 131 1.21 -0.82 -13.11
CA GLN A 131 2.11 0.29 -12.82
C GLN A 131 2.75 0.84 -14.10
N LEU A 132 3.38 0.00 -14.92
CA LEU A 132 4.06 0.44 -16.14
C LEU A 132 3.07 1.06 -17.15
N MET A 133 1.85 0.50 -17.27
CA MET A 133 0.82 1.07 -18.15
C MET A 133 0.30 2.41 -17.61
N ALA A 134 0.10 2.55 -16.31
CA ALA A 134 -0.34 3.79 -15.68
C ALA A 134 0.70 4.91 -15.79
N GLU A 135 2.01 4.56 -15.73
CA GLU A 135 3.10 5.53 -15.69
C GLU A 135 3.58 5.94 -17.09
N MET A 136 3.65 5.02 -18.03
CA MET A 136 4.22 5.33 -19.35
C MET A 136 3.42 4.81 -20.54
N GLY A 137 2.49 3.90 -20.33
CA GLY A 137 1.73 3.27 -21.40
C GLY A 137 2.55 2.30 -22.25
N HIS A 138 1.84 1.41 -22.99
CA HIS A 138 2.49 0.36 -23.76
C HIS A 138 3.44 0.90 -24.85
N ALA A 139 3.04 1.93 -25.60
CA ALA A 139 3.85 2.45 -26.71
C ALA A 139 5.21 2.97 -26.25
N ARG A 140 5.24 3.72 -25.15
CA ARG A 140 6.51 4.23 -24.58
C ARG A 140 7.33 3.12 -23.95
N PHE A 141 6.68 2.14 -23.31
CA PHE A 141 7.35 0.98 -22.73
C PHE A 141 8.02 0.14 -23.83
N ALA A 142 7.29 -0.18 -24.91
CA ALA A 142 7.85 -0.89 -26.06
C ALA A 142 9.01 -0.13 -26.71
N MET A 143 8.84 1.17 -26.99
CA MET A 143 9.86 1.97 -27.70
C MET A 143 11.20 2.04 -26.95
N ASN A 144 11.18 2.06 -25.62
CA ASN A 144 12.38 2.28 -24.82
C ASN A 144 12.95 1.00 -24.18
N TYR A 145 12.16 -0.06 -24.04
CA TYR A 145 12.50 -1.20 -23.18
C TYR A 145 12.21 -2.58 -23.81
N GLU A 146 11.98 -2.67 -25.14
CA GLU A 146 11.69 -3.92 -25.84
C GLU A 146 12.80 -4.98 -25.72
N GLN A 147 14.06 -4.54 -25.48
CA GLN A 147 15.20 -5.43 -25.28
C GLN A 147 15.15 -6.16 -23.93
N LEU A 148 14.39 -5.67 -22.95
CA LEU A 148 14.30 -6.30 -21.63
C LEU A 148 13.53 -7.62 -21.68
N GLU A 149 13.98 -8.59 -20.88
CA GLU A 149 13.25 -9.84 -20.65
C GLU A 149 11.85 -9.55 -20.06
N LEU A 150 11.75 -8.57 -19.17
CA LEU A 150 10.50 -8.10 -18.59
C LEU A 150 9.49 -7.69 -19.67
N PHE A 151 9.93 -6.94 -20.70
CA PHE A 151 9.04 -6.54 -21.80
C PHE A 151 8.48 -7.78 -22.51
N ARG A 152 9.34 -8.73 -22.91
CA ARG A 152 8.93 -9.95 -23.61
C ARG A 152 7.97 -10.79 -22.78
N PHE A 153 8.22 -10.88 -21.46
CA PHE A 153 7.33 -11.58 -20.53
C PHE A 153 5.94 -10.94 -20.46
N LEU A 154 5.86 -9.61 -20.35
CA LEU A 154 4.58 -8.89 -20.25
C LEU A 154 3.85 -8.82 -21.60
N ASP A 155 4.56 -8.70 -22.70
CA ASP A 155 3.98 -8.65 -24.06
C ASP A 155 3.36 -10.01 -24.48
N ALA A 156 3.84 -11.12 -23.89
CA ALA A 156 3.25 -12.45 -24.07
C ALA A 156 1.91 -12.64 -23.32
N LYS A 157 1.51 -11.70 -22.46
CA LYS A 157 0.23 -11.75 -21.74
C LYS A 157 -0.92 -11.30 -22.64
N PRO A 158 -2.19 -11.61 -22.32
CA PRO A 158 -3.34 -11.27 -23.16
C PRO A 158 -3.66 -9.76 -23.13
N ARG A 159 -2.82 -8.96 -23.79
CA ARG A 159 -2.83 -7.49 -23.73
C ARG A 159 -4.20 -6.87 -23.95
N ALA A 160 -4.93 -7.31 -24.97
CA ALA A 160 -6.26 -6.74 -25.27
C ALA A 160 -7.24 -6.88 -24.08
N LEU A 161 -7.17 -8.00 -23.36
CA LEU A 161 -7.96 -8.22 -22.14
C LEU A 161 -7.48 -7.31 -21.00
N LEU A 162 -6.16 -7.21 -20.80
CA LEU A 162 -5.59 -6.37 -19.74
C LEU A 162 -5.91 -4.90 -19.99
N ASP A 163 -5.78 -4.41 -21.21
CA ASP A 163 -6.12 -3.02 -21.60
C ASP A 163 -7.61 -2.73 -21.37
N ALA A 164 -8.50 -3.69 -21.70
CA ALA A 164 -9.93 -3.56 -21.43
C ALA A 164 -10.22 -3.48 -19.92
N MET A 165 -9.50 -4.27 -19.09
CA MET A 165 -9.63 -4.21 -17.63
C MET A 165 -9.11 -2.87 -17.09
N LEU A 166 -7.99 -2.34 -17.59
CA LEU A 166 -7.46 -1.04 -17.19
C LEU A 166 -8.37 0.14 -17.53
N ALA A 167 -9.21 -0.01 -18.54
CA ALA A 167 -10.16 1.03 -18.97
C ALA A 167 -11.47 1.04 -18.16
N ASP A 168 -11.70 0.04 -17.32
CA ASP A 168 -12.95 -0.12 -16.56
C ASP A 168 -12.66 -0.35 -15.06
N ASP A 169 -12.90 0.68 -14.26
CA ASP A 169 -12.65 0.62 -12.80
C ASP A 169 -13.55 -0.43 -12.10
N SER A 170 -14.64 -0.92 -12.74
CA SER A 170 -15.45 -2.02 -12.20
C SER A 170 -14.77 -3.38 -12.35
N LEU A 171 -13.89 -3.53 -13.34
CA LEU A 171 -13.12 -4.76 -13.59
C LEU A 171 -11.74 -4.73 -12.92
N ALA A 172 -11.19 -3.53 -12.70
CA ALA A 172 -9.91 -3.33 -12.08
C ALA A 172 -9.96 -2.07 -11.17
N PRO A 173 -10.53 -2.19 -9.96
CA PRO A 173 -10.63 -1.07 -9.03
C PRO A 173 -9.24 -0.51 -8.72
N ARG A 174 -9.17 0.80 -8.48
CA ARG A 174 -7.89 1.46 -8.19
C ARG A 174 -7.56 1.37 -6.71
N ALA A 175 -6.28 1.16 -6.41
CA ALA A 175 -5.74 1.18 -5.06
C ALA A 175 -4.47 2.02 -4.97
N SER A 176 -4.33 2.75 -3.88
CA SER A 176 -3.11 3.48 -3.51
C SER A 176 -2.09 2.61 -2.78
N SER A 177 -2.18 1.31 -2.93
CA SER A 177 -1.45 0.29 -2.18
C SER A 177 0.06 0.34 -2.39
N VAL A 178 0.81 0.55 -1.31
CA VAL A 178 2.26 0.42 -1.30
C VAL A 178 2.67 -1.05 -1.35
N GLY A 179 1.92 -1.96 -0.73
CA GLY A 179 2.15 -3.40 -0.84
C GLY A 179 2.13 -3.88 -2.30
N ARG A 180 1.18 -3.37 -3.10
CA ARG A 180 1.11 -3.68 -4.55
C ARG A 180 2.26 -3.03 -5.34
N LEU A 181 2.80 -1.89 -4.88
CA LEU A 181 4.01 -1.32 -5.46
C LEU A 181 5.24 -2.21 -5.20
N PHE A 182 5.38 -2.76 -3.98
CA PHE A 182 6.41 -3.74 -3.67
C PHE A 182 6.31 -4.98 -4.55
N ASP A 183 5.10 -5.54 -4.72
CA ASP A 183 4.89 -6.68 -5.61
C ASP A 183 5.25 -6.34 -7.06
N ALA A 184 4.91 -5.14 -7.52
CA ALA A 184 5.23 -4.70 -8.87
C ALA A 184 6.74 -4.61 -9.10
N VAL A 185 7.49 -4.07 -8.15
CA VAL A 185 8.96 -3.99 -8.21
C VAL A 185 9.56 -5.39 -8.17
N ALA A 186 9.12 -6.25 -7.25
CA ALA A 186 9.56 -7.64 -7.17
C ALA A 186 9.30 -8.39 -8.48
N GLY A 187 8.11 -8.26 -9.05
CA GLY A 187 7.75 -8.84 -10.34
C GLY A 187 8.62 -8.32 -11.49
N ALA A 188 8.95 -7.02 -11.50
CA ALA A 188 9.79 -6.42 -12.54
C ALA A 188 11.21 -7.02 -12.56
N ILE A 189 11.81 -7.26 -11.40
CA ILE A 189 13.15 -7.85 -11.27
C ILE A 189 13.17 -9.39 -11.34
N GLY A 190 12.02 -10.03 -11.59
CA GLY A 190 11.90 -11.49 -11.70
C GLY A 190 11.69 -12.24 -10.38
N LEU A 191 11.49 -11.53 -9.27
CA LEU A 191 11.26 -12.13 -7.96
C LEU A 191 9.76 -12.41 -7.76
N CYS A 192 9.39 -13.67 -7.48
CA CYS A 192 8.00 -14.12 -7.31
C CYS A 192 7.06 -13.65 -8.44
N ARG A 193 7.57 -13.38 -9.64
CA ARG A 193 6.88 -12.69 -10.72
C ARG A 193 5.51 -13.27 -11.05
N GLU A 194 5.41 -14.59 -11.18
CA GLU A 194 4.17 -15.23 -11.60
C GLU A 194 3.19 -15.46 -10.46
N ARG A 195 3.69 -15.81 -9.28
CA ARG A 195 2.85 -16.12 -8.14
C ARG A 195 3.60 -16.02 -6.82
N VAL A 196 2.89 -15.59 -5.77
CA VAL A 196 3.29 -15.67 -4.36
C VAL A 196 2.50 -16.78 -3.66
N ALA A 197 3.10 -17.40 -2.65
CA ALA A 197 2.48 -18.45 -1.84
C ALA A 197 1.64 -17.86 -0.69
N TYR A 198 1.97 -16.66 -0.22
CA TYR A 198 1.28 -15.95 0.85
C TYR A 198 1.41 -14.43 0.66
N GLU A 199 0.55 -13.68 1.30
CA GLU A 199 0.54 -12.21 1.23
C GLU A 199 1.83 -11.62 1.83
N GLY A 200 2.42 -10.63 1.13
CA GLY A 200 3.68 -9.99 1.53
C GLY A 200 4.96 -10.77 1.16
N GLU A 201 4.87 -11.99 0.60
CA GLU A 201 6.05 -12.78 0.24
C GLU A 201 7.01 -12.02 -0.67
N ALA A 202 6.49 -11.34 -1.67
CA ALA A 202 7.31 -10.60 -2.64
C ALA A 202 8.09 -9.47 -1.96
N ALA A 203 7.43 -8.71 -1.08
CA ALA A 203 8.05 -7.63 -0.30
C ALA A 203 9.12 -8.16 0.66
N MET A 204 8.81 -9.22 1.41
CA MET A 204 9.76 -9.85 2.34
C MET A 204 10.99 -10.40 1.62
N ARG A 205 10.80 -11.01 0.46
CA ARG A 205 11.92 -11.52 -0.34
C ARG A 205 12.75 -10.39 -0.95
N LEU A 206 12.09 -9.28 -1.34
CA LEU A 206 12.77 -8.11 -1.87
C LEU A 206 13.67 -7.47 -0.79
N GLU A 207 13.17 -7.33 0.44
CA GLU A 207 13.94 -6.86 1.59
C GLU A 207 15.11 -7.80 1.92
N ALA A 208 14.87 -9.11 1.94
CA ALA A 208 15.87 -10.12 2.27
C ALA A 208 17.05 -10.19 1.29
N LEU A 209 16.95 -9.60 0.10
CA LEU A 209 18.06 -9.49 -0.86
C LEU A 209 19.10 -8.46 -0.45
N ILE A 210 18.74 -7.49 0.39
CA ILE A 210 19.56 -6.32 0.67
C ILE A 210 20.62 -6.65 1.73
N GLY A 211 21.89 -6.57 1.35
CA GLY A 211 23.01 -6.67 2.26
C GLY A 211 23.44 -5.31 2.84
N ALA A 212 24.34 -5.34 3.82
CA ALA A 212 24.87 -4.12 4.44
C ALA A 212 25.62 -3.26 3.44
N ASP A 213 26.35 -3.87 2.51
CA ASP A 213 27.12 -3.18 1.47
C ASP A 213 26.20 -2.50 0.45
N ASP A 214 25.04 -3.12 0.11
CA ASP A 214 24.05 -2.54 -0.78
C ASP A 214 23.39 -1.29 -0.18
N LEU A 215 23.18 -1.30 1.15
CA LEU A 215 22.67 -0.13 1.88
C LEU A 215 23.68 1.01 1.96
N ALA A 216 24.99 0.68 1.98
CA ALA A 216 26.09 1.65 2.03
C ALA A 216 26.39 2.27 0.66
N GLU A 217 25.80 1.78 -0.43
CA GLU A 217 25.95 2.36 -1.76
C GLU A 217 25.52 3.85 -1.76
N ASP A 218 26.14 4.64 -2.64
CA ASP A 218 25.92 6.08 -2.71
C ASP A 218 24.44 6.44 -2.88
N SER A 219 23.96 7.31 -2.00
CA SER A 219 22.56 7.78 -1.98
C SER A 219 22.15 8.60 -3.22
N GLU A 220 23.12 9.08 -4.03
CA GLU A 220 22.80 9.79 -5.28
C GLU A 220 22.12 8.89 -6.32
N LEU A 221 22.25 7.57 -6.17
CA LEU A 221 21.64 6.57 -7.05
C LEU A 221 20.31 6.02 -6.53
N ASP A 222 19.81 6.50 -5.41
CA ASP A 222 18.51 6.09 -4.88
C ASP A 222 17.38 6.46 -5.85
N TYR A 223 16.37 5.58 -5.97
CA TYR A 223 15.33 5.81 -6.96
C TYR A 223 14.47 7.04 -6.65
N PRO A 224 14.34 7.97 -7.60
CA PRO A 224 13.57 9.18 -7.40
C PRO A 224 12.07 8.91 -7.49
N PHE A 225 11.32 9.54 -6.59
CA PHE A 225 9.87 9.67 -6.66
C PHE A 225 9.50 11.14 -6.77
N ALA A 226 8.39 11.44 -7.44
CA ALA A 226 7.87 12.80 -7.52
C ALA A 226 6.72 13.01 -6.52
N ILE A 227 6.58 14.26 -6.06
CA ILE A 227 5.38 14.75 -5.37
C ILE A 227 4.89 15.91 -6.22
N PRO A 228 3.95 15.68 -7.16
CA PRO A 228 3.51 16.69 -8.10
C PRO A 228 2.94 17.93 -7.43
N ARG A 229 3.09 19.08 -8.09
CA ARG A 229 2.40 20.30 -7.69
C ARG A 229 0.94 20.19 -8.11
N LEU A 230 0.04 20.31 -7.13
CA LEU A 230 -1.39 20.31 -7.41
C LEU A 230 -1.78 21.64 -8.06
N GLU A 231 -2.57 21.58 -9.13
CA GLU A 231 -3.12 22.77 -9.76
C GLU A 231 -3.95 23.57 -8.76
N ARG A 232 -3.62 24.85 -8.62
CA ARG A 232 -4.30 25.81 -7.70
C ARG A 232 -4.34 25.35 -6.24
N GLY A 233 -3.42 24.46 -5.80
CA GLY A 233 -3.39 23.95 -4.43
C GLY A 233 -4.59 23.05 -4.06
N ARG A 234 -5.39 22.62 -5.03
CA ARG A 234 -6.55 21.74 -4.82
C ARG A 234 -6.16 20.29 -5.03
N GLY A 235 -6.80 19.42 -4.25
CA GLY A 235 -6.60 17.96 -4.30
C GLY A 235 -5.65 17.47 -3.22
N LEU A 236 -5.50 16.14 -3.19
CA LEU A 236 -4.69 15.42 -2.23
C LEU A 236 -3.26 15.28 -2.78
N PRO A 237 -2.20 15.73 -2.07
CA PRO A 237 -0.83 15.48 -2.50
C PRO A 237 -0.59 13.97 -2.56
N TYR A 238 0.14 13.54 -3.58
CA TYR A 238 0.42 12.12 -3.77
C TYR A 238 1.87 11.87 -4.21
N VAL A 239 2.34 10.65 -3.94
CA VAL A 239 3.62 10.13 -4.42
C VAL A 239 3.42 9.51 -5.80
N GLU A 240 4.21 9.96 -6.79
CA GLU A 240 4.19 9.45 -8.17
C GLU A 240 5.46 8.66 -8.48
N PRO A 241 5.36 7.39 -8.90
CA PRO A 241 6.50 6.50 -9.09
C PRO A 241 7.10 6.53 -10.51
N LEU A 242 6.67 7.38 -11.44
CA LEU A 242 7.18 7.38 -12.82
C LEU A 242 8.70 7.44 -12.91
N ALA A 243 9.33 8.37 -12.17
CA ALA A 243 10.78 8.54 -12.19
C ALA A 243 11.51 7.33 -11.59
N MET A 244 10.96 6.72 -10.55
CA MET A 244 11.44 5.45 -9.98
C MET A 244 11.40 4.34 -11.03
N TRP A 245 10.28 4.18 -11.75
CA TRP A 245 10.17 3.16 -12.80
C TRP A 245 11.18 3.36 -13.92
N GLN A 246 11.43 4.61 -14.33
CA GLN A 246 12.44 4.92 -15.35
C GLN A 246 13.85 4.55 -14.88
N ALA A 247 14.19 4.83 -13.63
CA ALA A 247 15.48 4.49 -13.04
C ALA A 247 15.66 2.97 -12.90
N LEU A 248 14.65 2.26 -12.38
CA LEU A 248 14.65 0.80 -12.25
C LEU A 248 14.82 0.10 -13.61
N LEU A 249 14.05 0.52 -14.62
CA LEU A 249 14.17 -0.05 -15.96
C LEU A 249 15.52 0.25 -16.59
N GLY A 250 16.11 1.42 -16.31
CA GLY A 250 17.49 1.75 -16.66
C GLY A 250 18.50 0.80 -16.03
N ASP A 251 18.36 0.51 -14.75
CA ASP A 251 19.19 -0.46 -14.04
C ASP A 251 19.05 -1.88 -14.60
N LEU A 252 17.85 -2.28 -15.02
CA LEU A 252 17.66 -3.57 -15.73
C LEU A 252 18.39 -3.62 -17.08
N ILE A 253 18.44 -2.51 -17.84
CA ILE A 253 19.22 -2.42 -19.08
C ILE A 253 20.71 -2.56 -18.79
N LEU A 254 21.19 -1.92 -17.71
CA LEU A 254 22.58 -1.96 -17.29
C LEU A 254 22.99 -3.26 -16.61
N SER A 255 22.03 -4.18 -16.41
CA SER A 255 22.24 -5.43 -15.65
C SER A 255 22.76 -5.17 -14.23
N THR A 256 22.30 -4.10 -13.58
CA THR A 256 22.59 -3.80 -12.18
C THR A 256 22.19 -4.97 -11.29
N PRO A 257 23.00 -5.38 -10.30
CA PRO A 257 22.66 -6.48 -9.40
C PRO A 257 21.34 -6.27 -8.69
N VAL A 258 20.52 -7.32 -8.60
CA VAL A 258 19.17 -7.27 -8.01
C VAL A 258 19.17 -6.75 -6.56
N PRO A 259 20.14 -7.10 -5.68
CA PRO A 259 20.21 -6.54 -4.33
C PRO A 259 20.36 -5.01 -4.31
N VAL A 260 21.16 -4.46 -5.24
CA VAL A 260 21.37 -3.01 -5.41
C VAL A 260 20.05 -2.34 -5.84
N ILE A 261 19.35 -2.91 -6.82
CA ILE A 261 18.02 -2.43 -7.24
C ILE A 261 17.04 -2.39 -6.06
N ALA A 262 17.02 -3.47 -5.27
CA ALA A 262 16.17 -3.55 -4.09
C ALA A 262 16.52 -2.46 -3.07
N ALA A 263 17.80 -2.25 -2.76
CA ALA A 263 18.27 -1.20 -1.85
C ALA A 263 17.88 0.21 -2.33
N ARG A 264 18.14 0.53 -3.60
CA ARG A 264 17.77 1.83 -4.22
C ARG A 264 16.28 2.11 -4.14
N PHE A 265 15.44 1.08 -4.34
CA PHE A 265 13.99 1.21 -4.21
C PHE A 265 13.57 1.53 -2.77
N HIS A 266 14.05 0.77 -1.78
CA HIS A 266 13.69 0.99 -0.37
C HIS A 266 14.15 2.37 0.11
N LYS A 267 15.39 2.77 -0.21
CA LYS A 267 15.93 4.08 0.17
C LYS A 267 15.15 5.22 -0.49
N GLY A 268 14.87 5.10 -1.80
CA GLY A 268 14.07 6.09 -2.54
C GLY A 268 12.66 6.24 -1.98
N LEU A 269 12.02 5.12 -1.61
CA LEU A 269 10.71 5.11 -0.96
C LEU A 269 10.76 5.82 0.41
N ALA A 270 11.73 5.50 1.25
CA ALA A 270 11.92 6.16 2.55
C ALA A 270 12.12 7.68 2.40
N ILE A 271 12.95 8.08 1.44
CA ILE A 271 13.22 9.50 1.15
C ILE A 271 11.94 10.24 0.75
N VAL A 272 11.12 9.67 -0.14
CA VAL A 272 9.89 10.35 -0.59
C VAL A 272 8.86 10.43 0.50
N ILE A 273 8.76 9.42 1.38
CA ILE A 273 7.90 9.46 2.56
C ILE A 273 8.28 10.66 3.45
N VAL A 274 9.57 10.80 3.79
CA VAL A 274 10.07 11.93 4.60
C VAL A 274 9.78 13.27 3.90
N ARG A 275 10.00 13.37 2.59
CA ARG A 275 9.69 14.60 1.82
C ARG A 275 8.20 14.95 1.86
N LEU A 276 7.33 13.94 1.81
CA LEU A 276 5.89 14.20 1.90
C LEU A 276 5.48 14.59 3.33
N ILE A 277 6.07 13.97 4.38
CA ILE A 277 5.89 14.40 5.77
C ILE A 277 6.24 15.88 5.91
N ASP A 278 7.41 16.32 5.46
CA ASP A 278 7.85 17.72 5.53
C ASP A 278 6.91 18.67 4.81
N LYS A 279 6.44 18.26 3.63
CA LYS A 279 5.48 19.06 2.85
C LYS A 279 4.14 19.21 3.57
N LEU A 280 3.62 18.13 4.15
CA LEU A 280 2.38 18.11 4.91
C LEU A 280 2.52 18.93 6.21
N ALA A 281 3.64 18.78 6.92
CA ALA A 281 3.91 19.54 8.15
C ALA A 281 3.89 21.05 7.90
N ARG A 282 4.58 21.51 6.85
CA ARG A 282 4.59 22.93 6.47
C ARG A 282 3.19 23.42 6.13
N ARG A 283 2.46 22.68 5.28
CA ARG A 283 1.10 23.05 4.89
C ARG A 283 0.16 23.16 6.09
N ARG A 284 0.20 22.17 7.01
CA ARG A 284 -0.66 22.18 8.21
C ARG A 284 -0.25 23.26 9.21
N ALA A 285 1.02 23.57 9.33
CA ALA A 285 1.48 24.71 10.14
C ALA A 285 0.96 26.04 9.60
N ASP A 286 0.96 26.24 8.27
CA ASP A 286 0.40 27.44 7.62
C ASP A 286 -1.12 27.54 7.83
N GLU A 287 -1.83 26.41 7.96
CA GLU A 287 -3.26 26.32 8.23
C GLU A 287 -3.59 26.43 9.74
N GLY A 288 -2.58 26.49 10.63
CA GLY A 288 -2.75 26.55 12.09
C GLY A 288 -3.08 25.20 12.75
N GLU A 289 -2.88 24.10 12.06
CA GLU A 289 -3.25 22.73 12.46
C GLU A 289 -2.04 21.80 12.50
N ALA A 290 -0.93 22.25 13.08
CA ALA A 290 0.31 21.47 13.14
C ALA A 290 0.14 20.18 13.95
N PHE A 291 0.69 19.08 13.45
CA PHE A 291 0.88 17.85 14.22
C PHE A 291 2.28 17.84 14.86
N THR A 292 2.41 17.15 16.00
CA THR A 292 3.65 17.10 16.78
C THR A 292 4.33 15.73 16.78
N ALA A 293 3.66 14.71 16.25
CA ALA A 293 4.16 13.35 16.20
C ALA A 293 3.78 12.68 14.88
N VAL A 294 4.56 11.65 14.52
CA VAL A 294 4.30 10.76 13.39
C VAL A 294 4.13 9.34 13.94
N ALA A 295 3.09 8.64 13.51
CA ALA A 295 2.84 7.22 13.77
C ALA A 295 3.00 6.44 12.45
N LEU A 296 3.86 5.40 12.45
CA LEU A 296 4.17 4.57 11.29
C LEU A 296 4.06 3.10 11.67
#